data_746bc690cea0c4f5661423ee301b4526
#
_entry.id   746bc690cea0c4f5661423ee301b4526
#
_cell.length_a   1.000
_cell.length_b   1.000
_cell.length_c   1.000
_cell.angle_alpha   90.00
_cell.angle_beta   90.00
_cell.angle_gamma   90.00
#
_symmetry.space_group_name_H-M   'P 1'
#
loop_
_entity.id
_entity.type
_entity.pdbx_description
1 polymer ?
#
loop_
_entity_poly.entity_id
_entity_poly.type
_entity_poly.pdbx_seq_one_letter_code
_entity_poly.pdbx_strand_id
1 'polypeptide(L)'
;LVGDVGIQLPRAPYYMKELDFKLSRSYGPGRYDPSYEEQGTDYPVGYVRWTEHRNMQEFLRLLAAGKMHVRELTTHRFDVGEARKAYGMISGGRTRSVGVLLQYDVSKPPKSAGETKIEFRPGVSSAGPLNIGFVGAGNFAQGSLIPPVKAFDGATLVGACTGNGLSATNVAKNFGFQFATTAAEEVLESKNVGTVFIATRHNLHARYVLHALKAGKNVFVEKPLALHRRELEEIVKTYGTLSRRTSRSQKQSRSPILMVGFNRRFAPLVAEARKFFENAV
;
A
#
# COMPACT_ATOMS: atom_id res chain seq x y z
N LEU A 1 -26.73 -7.63 24.99
CA LEU A 1 -26.85 -6.90 23.72
C LEU A 1 -25.66 -7.22 22.83
N VAL A 2 -25.92 -7.57 21.59
CA VAL A 2 -24.92 -7.86 20.56
C VAL A 2 -25.15 -6.91 19.38
N GLY A 3 -24.04 -6.36 18.85
CA GLY A 3 -24.10 -5.44 17.72
C GLY A 3 -24.06 -3.95 18.12
N ASP A 4 -23.91 -3.11 17.09
CA ASP A 4 -23.86 -1.65 17.21
C ASP A 4 -25.26 -1.07 17.01
N VAL A 5 -25.97 -0.88 18.11
CA VAL A 5 -27.34 -0.35 18.13
C VAL A 5 -27.46 0.75 19.17
N GLY A 6 -28.32 1.72 18.88
CA GLY A 6 -28.67 2.76 19.84
C GLY A 6 -29.31 2.18 21.10
N ILE A 7 -28.91 2.69 22.26
CA ILE A 7 -29.38 2.18 23.56
C ILE A 7 -30.23 3.24 24.22
N GLN A 8 -31.51 2.92 24.43
CA GLN A 8 -32.42 3.68 25.29
C GLN A 8 -33.09 2.71 26.24
N LEU A 9 -32.71 2.72 27.50
CA LEU A 9 -33.21 1.78 28.52
C LEU A 9 -34.09 2.52 29.53
N PRO A 10 -35.41 2.26 29.55
CA PRO A 10 -36.27 2.80 30.57
C PRO A 10 -35.97 2.15 31.91
N ARG A 11 -35.70 2.98 32.95
CA ARG A 11 -35.28 2.50 34.26
C ARG A 11 -36.32 1.60 34.95
N ALA A 12 -37.63 1.93 34.78
CA ALA A 12 -38.69 1.27 35.53
C ALA A 12 -38.75 -0.28 35.31
N PRO A 13 -38.77 -0.81 34.10
CA PRO A 13 -38.76 -2.28 33.92
C PRO A 13 -37.53 -2.97 34.50
N TYR A 14 -36.37 -2.32 34.43
CA TYR A 14 -35.11 -2.88 34.97
C TYR A 14 -35.16 -2.91 36.53
N TYR A 15 -35.64 -1.84 37.12
CA TYR A 15 -35.78 -1.78 38.56
C TYR A 15 -36.80 -2.77 39.11
N MET A 16 -38.00 -2.86 38.50
CA MET A 16 -39.09 -3.72 38.95
C MET A 16 -38.81 -5.22 38.79
N LYS A 17 -37.97 -5.59 37.81
CA LYS A 17 -37.67 -6.99 37.49
C LYS A 17 -36.23 -7.38 37.84
N GLU A 18 -35.46 -6.49 38.44
CA GLU A 18 -34.03 -6.71 38.79
C GLU A 18 -33.21 -7.23 37.58
N LEU A 19 -33.39 -6.59 36.39
CA LEU A 19 -32.76 -7.06 35.18
C LEU A 19 -31.31 -6.59 35.07
N ASP A 20 -30.43 -7.52 34.68
CA ASP A 20 -29.07 -7.22 34.27
C ASP A 20 -29.01 -6.79 32.80
N PHE A 21 -28.23 -5.75 32.52
CA PHE A 21 -27.90 -5.35 31.15
C PHE A 21 -26.40 -5.54 30.91
N LYS A 22 -26.06 -6.40 29.95
CA LYS A 22 -24.66 -6.66 29.58
C LYS A 22 -24.43 -6.43 28.10
N LEU A 23 -23.36 -5.73 27.75
CA LEU A 23 -22.87 -5.59 26.39
C LEU A 23 -21.92 -6.75 26.07
N SER A 24 -22.13 -7.40 24.93
CA SER A 24 -21.21 -8.40 24.43
C SER A 24 -20.18 -7.75 23.49
N ARG A 25 -18.90 -7.92 23.78
CA ARG A 25 -17.84 -7.57 22.85
C ARG A 25 -17.82 -8.56 21.67
N SER A 26 -17.46 -8.09 20.48
CA SER A 26 -17.52 -8.86 19.25
C SER A 26 -16.61 -10.09 19.25
N TYR A 27 -15.44 -10.00 19.90
CA TYR A 27 -14.37 -10.99 19.75
C TYR A 27 -14.20 -11.91 20.96
N GLY A 28 -14.63 -11.48 22.12
CA GLY A 28 -14.33 -12.14 23.41
C GLY A 28 -12.97 -11.71 23.98
N PRO A 29 -12.52 -12.32 25.09
CA PRO A 29 -11.21 -12.08 25.68
C PRO A 29 -10.07 -12.40 24.69
N GLY A 30 -9.04 -11.56 24.71
CA GLY A 30 -7.85 -11.66 23.84
C GLY A 30 -7.67 -10.43 22.95
N ARG A 31 -8.74 -9.84 22.47
CA ARG A 31 -8.66 -8.65 21.61
C ARG A 31 -8.10 -7.45 22.33
N TYR A 32 -7.12 -6.78 21.69
CA TYR A 32 -6.35 -5.64 22.22
C TYR A 32 -5.41 -5.99 23.38
N ASP A 33 -5.09 -7.28 23.56
CA ASP A 33 -4.03 -7.74 24.47
C ASP A 33 -2.80 -8.14 23.63
N PRO A 34 -1.72 -7.34 23.66
CA PRO A 34 -0.52 -7.65 22.88
C PRO A 34 0.11 -9.00 23.22
N SER A 35 -0.01 -9.45 24.46
CA SER A 35 0.51 -10.77 24.86
C SER A 35 -0.24 -11.89 24.16
N TYR A 36 -1.53 -11.72 23.96
CA TYR A 36 -2.38 -12.68 23.26
C TYR A 36 -2.25 -12.57 21.73
N GLU A 37 -2.44 -11.35 21.17
CA GLU A 37 -2.51 -11.15 19.71
C GLU A 37 -1.13 -11.23 19.02
N GLU A 38 -0.09 -10.68 19.66
CA GLU A 38 1.23 -10.54 19.03
C GLU A 38 2.22 -11.62 19.50
N GLN A 39 2.15 -12.02 20.77
CA GLN A 39 3.07 -12.98 21.39
C GLN A 39 2.51 -14.41 21.42
N GLY A 40 1.21 -14.60 21.10
CA GLY A 40 0.58 -15.90 21.06
C GLY A 40 0.35 -16.56 22.44
N THR A 41 0.37 -15.76 23.52
CA THR A 41 0.13 -16.26 24.88
C THR A 41 -1.36 -16.35 25.15
N ASP A 42 -1.92 -17.56 25.19
CA ASP A 42 -3.35 -17.77 25.48
C ASP A 42 -3.63 -17.73 26.99
N TYR A 43 -4.85 -17.34 27.35
CA TYR A 43 -5.31 -17.33 28.73
C TYR A 43 -5.49 -18.73 29.31
N PRO A 44 -5.23 -18.96 30.61
CA PRO A 44 -5.48 -20.24 31.25
C PRO A 44 -6.95 -20.66 31.12
N VAL A 45 -7.20 -21.85 30.57
CA VAL A 45 -8.55 -22.33 30.26
C VAL A 45 -9.48 -22.43 31.48
N GLY A 46 -8.92 -22.65 32.68
CA GLY A 46 -9.68 -22.71 33.93
C GLY A 46 -10.24 -21.36 34.39
N TYR A 47 -9.66 -20.25 33.90
CA TYR A 47 -10.11 -18.91 34.27
C TYR A 47 -10.84 -18.20 33.12
N VAL A 48 -10.39 -18.44 31.88
CA VAL A 48 -10.99 -17.85 30.68
C VAL A 48 -11.29 -18.96 29.68
N ARG A 49 -12.49 -19.52 29.78
CA ARG A 49 -12.92 -20.67 28.92
C ARG A 49 -13.00 -20.27 27.46
N TRP A 50 -13.55 -19.10 27.15
CA TRP A 50 -13.86 -18.66 25.80
C TRP A 50 -13.04 -17.41 25.45
N THR A 51 -11.85 -17.64 24.87
CA THR A 51 -11.03 -16.62 24.25
C THR A 51 -11.43 -16.45 22.78
N GLU A 52 -10.95 -15.39 22.15
CA GLU A 52 -11.18 -15.13 20.72
C GLU A 52 -10.86 -16.37 19.85
N HIS A 53 -9.69 -16.95 20.03
CA HIS A 53 -9.25 -18.15 19.30
C HIS A 53 -10.15 -19.37 19.57
N ARG A 54 -10.49 -19.63 20.81
CA ARG A 54 -11.35 -20.77 21.18
C ARG A 54 -12.77 -20.61 20.67
N ASN A 55 -13.29 -19.39 20.60
CA ASN A 55 -14.59 -19.11 19.99
C ASN A 55 -14.58 -19.48 18.50
N MET A 56 -13.53 -19.10 17.77
CA MET A 56 -13.39 -19.47 16.35
C MET A 56 -13.24 -20.98 16.16
N GLN A 57 -12.41 -21.63 16.98
CA GLN A 57 -12.25 -23.10 16.94
C GLN A 57 -13.56 -23.83 17.18
N GLU A 58 -14.33 -23.43 18.19
CA GLU A 58 -15.60 -24.08 18.49
C GLU A 58 -16.63 -23.90 17.37
N PHE A 59 -16.70 -22.70 16.78
CA PHE A 59 -17.55 -22.45 15.62
C PHE A 59 -17.20 -23.41 14.46
N LEU A 60 -15.93 -23.54 14.12
CA LEU A 60 -15.47 -24.43 13.06
C LEU A 60 -15.73 -25.91 13.41
N ARG A 61 -15.56 -26.29 14.68
CA ARG A 61 -15.85 -27.63 15.17
C ARG A 61 -17.34 -27.98 15.00
N LEU A 62 -18.24 -27.06 15.31
CA LEU A 62 -19.69 -27.24 15.16
C LEU A 62 -20.10 -27.39 13.70
N LEU A 63 -19.47 -26.60 12.81
CA LEU A 63 -19.65 -26.72 11.35
C LEU A 63 -19.20 -28.11 10.85
N ALA A 64 -17.98 -28.51 11.21
CA ALA A 64 -17.41 -29.79 10.81
C ALA A 64 -18.23 -31.00 11.33
N ALA A 65 -18.82 -30.87 12.52
CA ALA A 65 -19.68 -31.86 13.10
C ALA A 65 -21.12 -31.87 12.53
N GLY A 66 -21.44 -31.00 11.59
CA GLY A 66 -22.79 -30.87 11.02
C GLY A 66 -23.85 -30.35 11.99
N LYS A 67 -23.44 -29.82 13.16
CA LYS A 67 -24.35 -29.28 14.18
C LYS A 67 -24.80 -27.84 13.92
N MET A 68 -24.20 -27.21 12.96
CA MET A 68 -24.51 -25.83 12.55
C MET A 68 -24.66 -25.76 11.03
N HIS A 69 -25.75 -25.20 10.58
CA HIS A 69 -26.08 -25.05 9.15
C HIS A 69 -26.08 -23.57 8.76
N VAL A 70 -24.99 -23.13 8.13
CA VAL A 70 -24.83 -21.72 7.70
C VAL A 70 -25.35 -21.45 6.28
N ARG A 71 -25.71 -22.51 5.53
CA ARG A 71 -26.20 -22.35 4.14
C ARG A 71 -27.50 -21.56 4.07
N GLU A 72 -28.36 -21.72 5.05
CA GLU A 72 -29.64 -21.02 5.16
C GLU A 72 -29.48 -19.52 5.40
N LEU A 73 -28.33 -19.11 5.95
CA LEU A 73 -27.99 -17.71 6.15
C LEU A 73 -27.53 -17.04 4.84
N THR A 74 -27.19 -17.82 3.82
CA THR A 74 -26.76 -17.28 2.52
C THR A 74 -27.97 -16.90 1.68
N THR A 75 -28.33 -15.63 1.72
CA THR A 75 -29.50 -15.11 1.01
C THR A 75 -29.23 -14.76 -0.45
N HIS A 76 -27.98 -14.36 -0.78
CA HIS A 76 -27.60 -13.96 -2.12
C HIS A 76 -26.23 -14.49 -2.51
N ARG A 77 -26.09 -14.77 -3.82
CA ARG A 77 -24.82 -15.18 -4.43
C ARG A 77 -24.61 -14.36 -5.70
N PHE A 78 -23.42 -13.81 -5.87
CA PHE A 78 -23.02 -13.04 -7.05
C PHE A 78 -21.69 -13.59 -7.57
N ASP A 79 -21.50 -13.58 -8.87
CA ASP A 79 -20.16 -13.72 -9.41
C ASP A 79 -19.27 -12.55 -8.96
N VAL A 80 -17.97 -12.81 -8.74
CA VAL A 80 -17.02 -11.77 -8.32
C VAL A 80 -17.00 -10.59 -9.30
N GLY A 81 -17.23 -10.82 -10.60
CA GLY A 81 -17.37 -9.75 -11.60
C GLY A 81 -18.57 -8.83 -11.36
N GLU A 82 -19.56 -9.27 -10.59
CA GLU A 82 -20.76 -8.51 -10.22
C GLU A 82 -20.68 -7.92 -8.80
N ALA A 83 -19.49 -7.89 -8.19
CA ALA A 83 -19.29 -7.38 -6.83
C ALA A 83 -19.92 -5.99 -6.61
N ARG A 84 -19.85 -5.10 -7.61
CA ARG A 84 -20.50 -3.78 -7.53
C ARG A 84 -22.02 -3.86 -7.31
N LYS A 85 -22.70 -4.84 -7.91
CA LYS A 85 -24.15 -5.04 -7.72
C LYS A 85 -24.42 -5.54 -6.31
N ALA A 86 -23.60 -6.49 -5.80
CA ALA A 86 -23.71 -6.99 -4.43
C ALA A 86 -23.57 -5.86 -3.39
N TYR A 87 -22.51 -5.05 -3.50
CA TYR A 87 -22.31 -3.90 -2.61
C TYR A 87 -23.40 -2.83 -2.77
N GLY A 88 -23.85 -2.54 -3.97
CA GLY A 88 -24.95 -1.61 -4.23
C GLY A 88 -26.27 -2.06 -3.60
N MET A 89 -26.55 -3.37 -3.61
CA MET A 89 -27.72 -3.96 -2.95
C MET A 89 -27.64 -3.80 -1.43
N ILE A 90 -26.47 -4.12 -0.83
CA ILE A 90 -26.27 -3.99 0.63
C ILE A 90 -26.38 -2.53 1.08
N SER A 91 -25.69 -1.61 0.37
CA SER A 91 -25.67 -0.18 0.71
C SER A 91 -27.03 0.50 0.46
N GLY A 92 -27.80 0.00 -0.49
CA GLY A 92 -29.10 0.56 -0.83
C GLY A 92 -30.20 0.29 0.19
N GLY A 93 -30.01 -0.67 1.11
CA GLY A 93 -30.90 -0.97 2.23
C GLY A 93 -32.32 -1.42 1.88
N ARG A 94 -32.64 -1.55 0.60
CA ARG A 94 -34.01 -1.90 0.12
C ARG A 94 -34.25 -3.41 0.08
N THR A 95 -33.21 -4.20 -0.02
CA THR A 95 -33.27 -5.66 -0.10
C THR A 95 -32.81 -6.26 1.21
N ARG A 96 -33.66 -7.09 1.82
CA ARG A 96 -33.32 -7.80 3.05
C ARG A 96 -32.25 -8.86 2.74
N SER A 97 -31.08 -8.74 3.31
CA SER A 97 -29.96 -9.66 3.12
C SER A 97 -29.34 -10.04 4.47
N VAL A 98 -28.89 -11.28 4.59
CA VAL A 98 -28.15 -11.80 5.75
C VAL A 98 -26.72 -12.13 5.32
N GLY A 99 -26.53 -13.23 4.58
CA GLY A 99 -25.24 -13.61 4.01
C GLY A 99 -25.23 -13.36 2.51
N VAL A 100 -24.26 -12.57 2.04
CA VAL A 100 -24.03 -12.31 0.62
C VAL A 100 -22.66 -12.84 0.24
N LEU A 101 -22.62 -13.79 -0.69
CA LEU A 101 -21.38 -14.44 -1.13
C LEU A 101 -20.98 -13.95 -2.52
N LEU A 102 -19.69 -13.67 -2.69
CA LEU A 102 -19.06 -13.52 -4.00
C LEU A 102 -18.42 -14.87 -4.41
N GLN A 103 -18.83 -15.38 -5.55
CA GLN A 103 -18.35 -16.65 -6.10
C GLN A 103 -17.21 -16.41 -7.06
N TYR A 104 -16.11 -17.14 -6.87
CA TYR A 104 -14.97 -17.17 -7.78
C TYR A 104 -15.04 -18.46 -8.59
N ASP A 105 -14.89 -18.36 -9.91
CA ASP A 105 -14.77 -19.52 -10.78
C ASP A 105 -13.36 -20.11 -10.66
N VAL A 106 -13.20 -21.06 -9.75
CA VAL A 106 -11.92 -21.73 -9.49
C VAL A 106 -11.51 -22.71 -10.60
N SER A 107 -12.40 -23.01 -11.56
CA SER A 107 -12.10 -23.85 -12.72
C SER A 107 -11.32 -23.10 -13.78
N LYS A 108 -11.42 -21.78 -13.78
CA LYS A 108 -10.62 -20.92 -14.66
C LYS A 108 -9.32 -20.58 -13.93
N PRO A 109 -8.15 -20.81 -14.57
CA PRO A 109 -6.93 -20.24 -14.02
C PRO A 109 -7.17 -18.75 -13.80
N PRO A 110 -6.65 -18.15 -12.70
CA PRO A 110 -6.74 -16.71 -12.54
C PRO A 110 -6.28 -16.11 -13.86
N LYS A 111 -7.15 -15.29 -14.50
CA LYS A 111 -6.73 -14.50 -15.66
C LYS A 111 -5.38 -13.95 -15.28
N SER A 112 -4.36 -14.26 -16.07
CA SER A 112 -2.94 -13.89 -15.89
C SER A 112 -2.88 -12.59 -15.13
N ALA A 113 -2.16 -12.56 -14.00
CA ALA A 113 -2.11 -11.53 -12.98
C ALA A 113 -2.73 -10.24 -13.50
N GLY A 114 -3.97 -9.96 -13.08
CA GLY A 114 -4.87 -9.02 -13.77
C GLY A 114 -4.13 -7.73 -14.05
N GLU A 115 -4.48 -7.01 -15.09
CA GLU A 115 -3.83 -5.77 -15.50
C GLU A 115 -3.36 -5.01 -14.28
N THR A 116 -2.05 -5.08 -14.01
CA THR A 116 -1.42 -4.44 -12.86
C THR A 116 -1.46 -2.93 -13.02
N LYS A 117 -1.76 -2.46 -14.25
CA LYS A 117 -1.75 -1.08 -14.68
C LYS A 117 -3.16 -0.59 -15.03
N ILE A 118 -3.50 0.59 -14.51
CA ILE A 118 -4.73 1.31 -14.85
C ILE A 118 -4.33 2.67 -15.42
N GLU A 119 -4.73 2.97 -16.65
CA GLU A 119 -4.50 4.26 -17.29
C GLU A 119 -5.67 5.22 -17.03
N PHE A 120 -5.35 6.48 -16.72
CA PHE A 120 -6.33 7.56 -16.44
C PHE A 120 -6.30 8.66 -17.49
N ARG A 121 -5.15 8.85 -18.16
CA ARG A 121 -4.95 9.90 -19.16
C ARG A 121 -4.05 9.37 -20.27
N PRO A 122 -4.16 9.92 -21.49
CA PRO A 122 -3.21 9.60 -22.56
C PRO A 122 -1.78 9.86 -22.10
N GLY A 123 -0.88 8.95 -22.44
CA GLY A 123 0.55 9.10 -22.15
C GLY A 123 1.16 10.28 -22.91
N VAL A 124 2.24 10.84 -22.38
CA VAL A 124 3.08 11.77 -23.14
C VAL A 124 3.76 11.02 -24.30
N SER A 125 3.96 11.71 -25.41
CA SER A 125 4.49 11.08 -26.64
C SER A 125 5.98 10.73 -26.58
N SER A 126 6.72 11.32 -25.65
CA SER A 126 8.17 11.09 -25.47
C SER A 126 8.60 11.26 -24.04
N ALA A 127 9.65 10.52 -23.60
CA ALA A 127 10.24 10.71 -22.30
C ALA A 127 11.04 12.01 -22.24
N GLY A 128 10.72 12.87 -21.26
CA GLY A 128 11.54 14.02 -20.87
C GLY A 128 12.09 13.83 -19.45
N PRO A 129 13.14 14.56 -19.08
CA PRO A 129 13.72 14.46 -17.74
C PRO A 129 12.73 14.83 -16.63
N LEU A 130 11.71 15.61 -16.92
CA LEU A 130 10.66 16.01 -16.00
C LEU A 130 9.39 15.15 -16.08
N ASN A 131 9.44 14.04 -16.82
CA ASN A 131 8.40 13.02 -16.80
C ASN A 131 8.69 12.04 -15.67
N ILE A 132 7.93 12.14 -14.58
CA ILE A 132 8.26 11.57 -13.28
C ILE A 132 7.41 10.32 -13.01
N GLY A 133 8.07 9.23 -12.64
CA GLY A 133 7.46 8.03 -12.10
C GLY A 133 7.80 7.84 -10.62
N PHE A 134 6.85 7.35 -9.83
CA PHE A 134 7.05 7.01 -8.42
C PHE A 134 6.94 5.51 -8.20
N VAL A 135 7.98 4.92 -7.62
CA VAL A 135 7.98 3.54 -7.10
C VAL A 135 7.99 3.61 -5.57
N GLY A 136 6.87 3.20 -4.96
CA GLY A 136 6.65 3.39 -3.53
C GLY A 136 5.92 4.68 -3.20
N ALA A 137 4.82 4.99 -3.91
CA ALA A 137 3.99 6.17 -3.65
C ALA A 137 3.13 6.03 -2.37
N GLY A 138 3.77 5.65 -1.25
CA GLY A 138 3.17 5.53 0.08
C GLY A 138 2.97 6.87 0.80
N ASN A 139 2.61 6.81 2.10
CA ASN A 139 2.29 8.00 2.89
C ASN A 139 3.39 9.07 2.88
N PHE A 140 4.66 8.65 3.02
CA PHE A 140 5.79 9.59 2.99
C PHE A 140 5.90 10.29 1.63
N ALA A 141 5.81 9.54 0.54
CA ALA A 141 5.85 10.12 -0.80
C ALA A 141 4.69 11.10 -1.02
N GLN A 142 3.47 10.73 -0.60
CA GLN A 142 2.28 11.56 -0.73
C GLN A 142 2.37 12.86 0.11
N GLY A 143 2.91 12.79 1.31
CA GLY A 143 3.01 13.96 2.19
C GLY A 143 4.22 14.86 1.91
N SER A 144 5.34 14.31 1.42
CA SER A 144 6.61 15.03 1.39
C SER A 144 7.25 15.15 0.01
N LEU A 145 7.09 14.20 -0.90
CA LEU A 145 7.80 14.19 -2.17
C LEU A 145 6.91 14.58 -3.36
N ILE A 146 5.70 14.03 -3.46
CA ILE A 146 4.82 14.27 -4.60
C ILE A 146 4.35 15.74 -4.68
N PRO A 147 3.93 16.40 -3.56
CA PRO A 147 3.45 17.77 -3.62
C PRO A 147 4.46 18.76 -4.20
N PRO A 148 5.72 18.83 -3.73
CA PRO A 148 6.70 19.76 -4.30
C PRO A 148 7.09 19.40 -5.74
N VAL A 149 7.14 18.11 -6.10
CA VAL A 149 7.38 17.69 -7.50
C VAL A 149 6.24 18.13 -8.40
N LYS A 150 5.00 17.97 -7.95
CA LYS A 150 3.81 18.41 -8.70
C LYS A 150 3.75 19.94 -8.88
N ALA A 151 4.23 20.69 -7.89
CA ALA A 151 4.26 22.14 -7.93
C ALA A 151 5.38 22.71 -8.83
N PHE A 152 6.31 21.88 -9.28
CA PHE A 152 7.41 22.31 -10.13
C PHE A 152 6.94 22.43 -11.59
N ASP A 153 7.13 23.62 -12.17
CA ASP A 153 6.73 23.90 -13.55
C ASP A 153 7.40 22.97 -14.55
N GLY A 154 6.60 22.40 -15.45
CA GLY A 154 7.06 21.46 -16.47
C GLY A 154 7.18 20.00 -15.98
N ALA A 155 7.00 19.72 -14.69
CA ALA A 155 6.96 18.34 -14.21
C ALA A 155 5.64 17.65 -14.60
N THR A 156 5.75 16.44 -15.13
CA THR A 156 4.61 15.58 -15.48
C THR A 156 4.64 14.32 -14.65
N LEU A 157 3.58 14.08 -13.86
CA LEU A 157 3.42 12.87 -13.09
C LEU A 157 2.88 11.74 -13.99
N VAL A 158 3.73 10.77 -14.33
CA VAL A 158 3.43 9.74 -15.32
C VAL A 158 2.90 8.46 -14.66
N GLY A 159 3.67 7.83 -13.80
CA GLY A 159 3.30 6.55 -13.20
C GLY A 159 3.42 6.52 -11.68
N ALA A 160 2.41 5.99 -10.99
CA ALA A 160 2.41 5.76 -9.56
C ALA A 160 2.33 4.25 -9.25
N CYS A 161 3.37 3.73 -8.58
CA CYS A 161 3.41 2.35 -8.13
C CYS A 161 3.31 2.25 -6.61
N THR A 162 2.41 1.40 -6.12
CA THR A 162 2.34 0.97 -4.70
C THR A 162 2.12 -0.53 -4.62
N GLY A 163 2.36 -1.14 -3.47
CA GLY A 163 2.11 -2.58 -3.25
C GLY A 163 0.64 -3.00 -3.26
N ASN A 164 -0.31 -2.05 -3.40
CA ASN A 164 -1.74 -2.31 -3.38
C ASN A 164 -2.45 -1.48 -4.45
N GLY A 165 -3.27 -2.14 -5.28
CA GLY A 165 -3.94 -1.50 -6.43
C GLY A 165 -4.89 -0.37 -6.07
N LEU A 166 -5.64 -0.49 -4.96
CA LEU A 166 -6.52 0.57 -4.47
C LEU A 166 -5.71 1.81 -4.07
N SER A 167 -4.61 1.61 -3.34
CA SER A 167 -3.72 2.69 -2.95
C SER A 167 -3.09 3.36 -4.17
N ALA A 168 -2.58 2.60 -5.14
CA ALA A 168 -2.02 3.13 -6.38
C ALA A 168 -3.04 3.99 -7.14
N THR A 169 -4.27 3.48 -7.28
CA THR A 169 -5.38 4.17 -7.95
C THR A 169 -5.73 5.49 -7.25
N ASN A 170 -5.83 5.48 -5.93
CA ASN A 170 -6.15 6.68 -5.15
C ASN A 170 -5.05 7.75 -5.30
N VAL A 171 -3.78 7.35 -5.19
CA VAL A 171 -2.65 8.26 -5.40
C VAL A 171 -2.68 8.85 -6.79
N ALA A 172 -2.86 8.02 -7.82
CA ALA A 172 -2.89 8.50 -9.19
C ALA A 172 -4.00 9.50 -9.44
N LYS A 173 -5.20 9.26 -8.93
CA LYS A 173 -6.33 10.19 -9.03
C LYS A 173 -6.10 11.50 -8.28
N ASN A 174 -5.65 11.42 -7.03
CA ASN A 174 -5.49 12.60 -6.16
C ASN A 174 -4.39 13.54 -6.65
N PHE A 175 -3.29 12.98 -7.15
CA PHE A 175 -2.15 13.78 -7.60
C PHE A 175 -2.12 14.03 -9.11
N GLY A 176 -2.89 13.28 -9.88
CA GLY A 176 -3.02 13.47 -11.33
C GLY A 176 -1.97 12.70 -12.15
N PHE A 177 -1.52 11.53 -11.69
CA PHE A 177 -0.71 10.64 -12.50
C PHE A 177 -1.47 10.10 -13.71
N GLN A 178 -0.75 9.79 -14.78
CA GLN A 178 -1.34 9.23 -16.00
C GLN A 178 -1.76 7.78 -15.82
N PHE A 179 -0.98 7.00 -15.04
CA PHE A 179 -1.34 5.63 -14.71
C PHE A 179 -0.98 5.25 -13.27
N ALA A 180 -1.68 4.23 -12.76
CA ALA A 180 -1.39 3.55 -11.52
C ALA A 180 -1.01 2.09 -11.79
N THR A 181 -0.10 1.54 -10.97
CA THR A 181 0.29 0.14 -11.07
C THR A 181 0.67 -0.47 -9.73
N THR A 182 0.65 -1.80 -9.66
CA THR A 182 1.25 -2.57 -8.56
C THR A 182 2.60 -3.20 -8.95
N ALA A 183 2.98 -3.15 -10.22
CA ALA A 183 4.24 -3.66 -10.74
C ALA A 183 5.24 -2.51 -10.95
N ALA A 184 6.32 -2.51 -10.17
CA ALA A 184 7.35 -1.46 -10.25
C ALA A 184 7.99 -1.39 -11.65
N GLU A 185 8.11 -2.53 -12.30
CA GLU A 185 8.68 -2.68 -13.63
C GLU A 185 7.96 -1.81 -14.67
N GLU A 186 6.64 -1.67 -14.57
CA GLU A 186 5.85 -0.84 -15.49
C GLU A 186 6.19 0.65 -15.39
N VAL A 187 6.67 1.12 -14.25
CA VAL A 187 7.19 2.49 -14.09
C VAL A 187 8.64 2.55 -14.56
N LEU A 188 9.47 1.58 -14.13
CA LEU A 188 10.90 1.55 -14.39
C LEU A 188 11.24 1.40 -15.88
N GLU A 189 10.44 0.62 -16.61
CA GLU A 189 10.64 0.32 -18.03
C GLU A 189 9.82 1.23 -18.96
N SER A 190 8.91 2.03 -18.40
CA SER A 190 8.07 2.92 -19.19
C SER A 190 8.91 3.88 -20.04
N LYS A 191 8.69 3.87 -21.34
CA LYS A 191 9.34 4.81 -22.28
C LYS A 191 8.95 6.26 -22.04
N ASN A 192 7.84 6.49 -21.34
CA ASN A 192 7.32 7.82 -21.04
C ASN A 192 7.87 8.42 -19.73
N VAL A 193 8.60 7.64 -18.92
CA VAL A 193 9.22 8.09 -17.68
C VAL A 193 10.68 8.44 -17.94
N GLY A 194 11.12 9.62 -17.55
CA GLY A 194 12.51 10.07 -17.63
C GLY A 194 13.23 10.03 -16.29
N THR A 195 12.52 10.31 -15.20
CA THR A 195 13.05 10.28 -13.83
C THR A 195 12.17 9.42 -12.93
N VAL A 196 12.80 8.60 -12.09
CA VAL A 196 12.10 7.74 -11.13
C VAL A 196 12.42 8.16 -9.69
N PHE A 197 11.37 8.37 -8.90
CA PHE A 197 11.46 8.54 -7.46
C PHE A 197 11.20 7.20 -6.77
N ILE A 198 12.18 6.73 -6.00
CA ILE A 198 12.12 5.46 -5.26
C ILE A 198 11.96 5.78 -3.77
N ALA A 199 10.78 5.47 -3.21
CA ALA A 199 10.43 5.69 -1.81
C ALA A 199 9.74 4.46 -1.22
N THR A 200 10.29 3.29 -1.50
CA THR A 200 9.82 1.98 -1.03
C THR A 200 10.36 1.63 0.35
N ARG A 201 10.17 0.39 0.78
CA ARG A 201 10.91 -0.17 1.91
C ARG A 201 12.40 -0.27 1.57
N HIS A 202 13.25 -0.08 2.55
CA HIS A 202 14.70 0.07 2.40
C HIS A 202 15.38 -1.10 1.67
N ASN A 203 14.92 -2.32 1.88
CA ASN A 203 15.44 -3.53 1.24
C ASN A 203 15.18 -3.61 -0.28
N LEU A 204 14.37 -2.74 -0.83
CA LEU A 204 14.06 -2.70 -2.26
C LEU A 204 14.80 -1.57 -3.00
N HIS A 205 15.42 -0.64 -2.27
CA HIS A 205 16.07 0.54 -2.86
C HIS A 205 17.14 0.15 -3.87
N ALA A 206 18.12 -0.64 -3.47
CA ALA A 206 19.24 -1.04 -4.33
C ALA A 206 18.77 -1.74 -5.62
N ARG A 207 17.80 -2.67 -5.50
CA ARG A 207 17.22 -3.38 -6.64
C ARG A 207 16.61 -2.42 -7.66
N TYR A 208 15.76 -1.50 -7.20
CA TYR A 208 15.07 -0.58 -8.09
C TYR A 208 15.99 0.51 -8.64
N VAL A 209 16.97 0.96 -7.87
CA VAL A 209 18.02 1.87 -8.37
C VAL A 209 18.79 1.23 -9.52
N LEU A 210 19.26 0.00 -9.35
CA LEU A 210 19.99 -0.74 -10.40
C LEU A 210 19.13 -0.91 -11.65
N HIS A 211 17.86 -1.26 -11.48
CA HIS A 211 16.93 -1.41 -12.61
C HIS A 211 16.72 -0.08 -13.35
N ALA A 212 16.41 0.99 -12.63
CA ALA A 212 16.19 2.31 -13.23
C ALA A 212 17.43 2.83 -13.96
N LEU A 213 18.63 2.68 -13.38
CA LEU A 213 19.89 3.08 -14.02
C LEU A 213 20.14 2.28 -15.31
N LYS A 214 19.94 0.95 -15.29
CA LYS A 214 20.07 0.09 -16.48
C LYS A 214 19.06 0.49 -17.58
N ALA A 215 17.88 0.96 -17.20
CA ALA A 215 16.86 1.51 -18.11
C ALA A 215 17.14 2.97 -18.55
N GLY A 216 18.28 3.55 -18.16
CA GLY A 216 18.70 4.90 -18.56
C GLY A 216 17.90 6.04 -17.89
N LYS A 217 17.25 5.76 -16.76
CA LYS A 217 16.44 6.74 -16.02
C LYS A 217 17.29 7.56 -15.05
N ASN A 218 16.96 8.82 -14.87
CA ASN A 218 17.40 9.58 -13.70
C ASN A 218 16.71 9.00 -12.45
N VAL A 219 17.41 8.99 -11.34
CA VAL A 219 16.94 8.36 -10.10
C VAL A 219 17.08 9.29 -8.92
N PHE A 220 15.97 9.54 -8.24
CA PHE A 220 15.96 9.96 -6.84
C PHE A 220 15.59 8.75 -5.99
N VAL A 221 16.37 8.44 -4.98
CA VAL A 221 16.07 7.36 -4.04
C VAL A 221 16.12 7.85 -2.61
N GLU A 222 15.13 7.50 -1.80
CA GLU A 222 15.16 7.77 -0.36
C GLU A 222 16.33 7.04 0.32
N LYS A 223 16.79 7.63 1.42
CA LYS A 223 17.82 7.01 2.26
C LYS A 223 17.28 5.74 2.96
N PRO A 224 18.12 4.73 3.18
CA PRO A 224 19.47 4.52 2.68
C PRO A 224 19.48 4.04 1.23
N LEU A 225 20.53 4.36 0.49
CA LEU A 225 20.70 3.90 -0.90
C LEU A 225 20.74 2.36 -1.00
N ALA A 226 21.41 1.72 -0.05
CA ALA A 226 21.55 0.28 0.05
C ALA A 226 21.63 -0.12 1.53
N LEU A 227 21.31 -1.38 1.86
CA LEU A 227 21.45 -1.96 3.19
C LEU A 227 22.75 -2.72 3.37
N HIS A 228 23.30 -3.23 2.28
CA HIS A 228 24.50 -4.06 2.29
C HIS A 228 25.59 -3.45 1.41
N ARG A 229 26.86 -3.61 1.84
CA ARG A 229 28.03 -3.13 1.10
C ARG A 229 28.07 -3.66 -0.34
N ARG A 230 27.73 -4.92 -0.56
CA ARG A 230 27.68 -5.55 -1.88
C ARG A 230 26.71 -4.83 -2.83
N GLU A 231 25.55 -4.44 -2.34
CA GLU A 231 24.56 -3.69 -3.13
C GLU A 231 25.11 -2.31 -3.55
N LEU A 232 25.78 -1.62 -2.61
CA LEU A 232 26.41 -0.33 -2.89
C LEU A 232 27.51 -0.47 -3.94
N GLU A 233 28.39 -1.47 -3.82
CA GLU A 233 29.45 -1.74 -4.78
C GLU A 233 28.89 -2.02 -6.21
N GLU A 234 27.78 -2.77 -6.30
CA GLU A 234 27.10 -3.01 -7.58
C GLU A 234 26.52 -1.71 -8.19
N ILE A 235 25.90 -0.86 -7.36
CA ILE A 235 25.38 0.45 -7.82
C ILE A 235 26.52 1.32 -8.33
N VAL A 236 27.62 1.45 -7.59
CA VAL A 236 28.80 2.25 -7.96
C VAL A 236 29.41 1.74 -9.27
N LYS A 237 29.57 0.43 -9.42
CA LYS A 237 30.08 -0.21 -10.64
C LYS A 237 29.17 0.08 -11.85
N THR A 238 27.85 -0.09 -11.66
CA THR A 238 26.85 0.14 -12.72
C THR A 238 26.86 1.60 -13.16
N TYR A 239 26.79 2.53 -12.20
CA TYR A 239 26.81 3.97 -12.45
C TYR A 239 28.11 4.42 -13.17
N GLY A 240 29.26 3.95 -12.70
CA GLY A 240 30.57 4.26 -13.31
C GLY A 240 30.68 3.73 -14.76
N THR A 241 30.06 2.58 -15.05
CA THR A 241 30.04 2.03 -16.41
C THR A 241 29.17 2.90 -17.34
N LEU A 242 28.02 3.31 -16.88
CA LEU A 242 27.10 4.19 -17.65
C LEU A 242 27.74 5.56 -17.93
N SER A 243 28.36 6.18 -16.92
CA SER A 243 29.06 7.45 -17.07
C SER A 243 30.17 7.40 -18.10
N ARG A 244 31.00 6.33 -18.12
CA ARG A 244 32.09 6.17 -19.09
C ARG A 244 31.59 5.94 -20.52
N ARG A 245 30.47 5.21 -20.69
CA ARG A 245 29.85 5.01 -22.02
C ARG A 245 29.38 6.31 -22.64
N THR A 246 28.77 7.16 -21.83
CA THR A 246 28.28 8.47 -22.28
C THR A 246 29.41 9.42 -22.66
N SER A 247 30.52 9.41 -21.92
CA SER A 247 31.70 10.25 -22.23
C SER A 247 32.42 9.84 -23.53
N ARG A 248 32.27 8.58 -23.98
CA ARG A 248 32.86 8.07 -25.22
C ARG A 248 31.94 8.23 -26.45
N SER A 249 30.67 8.46 -26.26
CA SER A 249 29.71 8.63 -27.34
C SER A 249 29.66 10.10 -27.75
N GLN A 250 30.00 10.41 -29.00
CA GLN A 250 29.84 11.76 -29.58
C GLN A 250 28.37 12.16 -29.75
N LYS A 251 27.41 11.27 -29.50
CA LYS A 251 26.00 11.62 -29.44
C LYS A 251 25.66 12.11 -28.04
N GLN A 252 25.03 13.27 -27.93
CA GLN A 252 24.58 14.05 -26.75
C GLN A 252 23.76 13.29 -25.69
N SER A 253 24.03 12.05 -25.40
CA SER A 253 23.35 11.34 -24.32
C SER A 253 24.02 11.68 -22.98
N ARG A 254 23.30 12.34 -22.09
CA ARG A 254 23.77 12.64 -20.74
C ARG A 254 23.74 11.37 -19.89
N SER A 255 24.74 11.19 -19.02
CA SER A 255 24.71 10.13 -17.99
C SER A 255 23.47 10.31 -17.09
N PRO A 256 22.82 9.23 -16.67
CA PRO A 256 21.72 9.33 -15.73
C PRO A 256 22.21 9.96 -14.42
N ILE A 257 21.36 10.76 -13.81
CA ILE A 257 21.61 11.36 -12.50
C ILE A 257 21.12 10.37 -11.42
N LEU A 258 21.95 10.15 -10.40
CA LEU A 258 21.56 9.42 -9.20
C LEU A 258 21.66 10.35 -7.98
N MET A 259 20.55 10.62 -7.34
CA MET A 259 20.47 11.42 -6.12
C MET A 259 19.90 10.60 -4.97
N VAL A 260 20.57 10.64 -3.82
CA VAL A 260 20.07 10.03 -2.57
C VAL A 260 19.45 11.11 -1.69
N GLY A 261 18.29 10.81 -1.13
CA GLY A 261 17.43 11.69 -0.34
C GLY A 261 17.96 12.00 1.07
N PHE A 262 19.21 12.46 1.18
CA PHE A 262 19.75 12.99 2.44
C PHE A 262 19.21 14.41 2.69
N ASN A 263 17.93 14.51 2.96
CA ASN A 263 17.17 15.76 3.02
C ASN A 263 17.69 16.77 4.07
N ARG A 264 18.26 16.29 5.17
CA ARG A 264 18.75 17.16 6.27
C ARG A 264 19.85 18.13 5.83
N ARG A 265 20.62 17.82 4.77
CA ARG A 265 21.62 18.74 4.21
C ARG A 265 21.02 20.05 3.67
N PHE A 266 19.72 20.07 3.43
CA PHE A 266 18.99 21.26 2.95
C PHE A 266 18.22 21.97 4.08
N ALA A 267 18.31 21.48 5.33
CA ALA A 267 17.67 22.14 6.47
C ALA A 267 18.28 23.54 6.67
N PRO A 268 17.48 24.58 6.96
CA PRO A 268 17.97 25.96 7.07
C PRO A 268 19.17 26.11 7.99
N LEU A 269 19.13 25.53 9.19
CA LEU A 269 20.23 25.58 10.14
C LEU A 269 21.50 24.88 9.64
N VAL A 270 21.36 23.78 8.89
CA VAL A 270 22.53 23.08 8.29
C VAL A 270 23.12 23.91 7.16
N ALA A 271 22.28 24.57 6.36
CA ALA A 271 22.73 25.48 5.31
C ALA A 271 23.48 26.69 5.88
N GLU A 272 23.03 27.24 7.01
CA GLU A 272 23.74 28.33 7.71
C GLU A 272 25.05 27.85 8.33
N ALA A 273 25.06 26.73 9.01
CA ALA A 273 26.29 26.12 9.54
C ALA A 273 27.32 25.90 8.44
N ARG A 274 26.89 25.41 7.28
CA ARG A 274 27.76 25.21 6.11
C ARG A 274 28.41 26.52 5.65
N LYS A 275 27.63 27.59 5.51
CA LYS A 275 28.16 28.92 5.14
C LYS A 275 29.21 29.40 6.14
N PHE A 276 28.99 29.18 7.44
CA PHE A 276 29.94 29.55 8.47
C PHE A 276 31.29 28.83 8.28
N PHE A 277 31.30 27.54 8.02
CA PHE A 277 32.53 26.77 7.83
C PHE A 277 33.16 27.00 6.45
N GLU A 278 32.40 27.28 5.40
CA GLU A 278 32.97 27.66 4.08
C GLU A 278 33.75 28.96 4.13
N ASN A 279 33.41 29.88 5.04
CA ASN A 279 34.10 31.16 5.23
C ASN A 279 35.21 31.11 6.32
N ALA A 280 35.38 29.98 6.98
CA ALA A 280 36.34 29.80 8.11
C ALA A 280 37.63 29.06 7.72
N VAL A 281 37.84 28.77 6.42
CA VAL A 281 39.03 28.08 5.88
C VAL A 281 39.82 29.03 5.00
#